data_37e4ded059396e7b6c67f20873cb26f7
#
_entry.id   37e4ded059396e7b6c67f20873cb26f7
#
_cell.length_a   1.000
_cell.length_b   1.000
_cell.length_c   1.000
_cell.angle_alpha   90.00
_cell.angle_beta   90.00
_cell.angle_gamma   90.00
#
_symmetry.space_group_name_H-M   'P 1'
#
loop_
_entity.id
_entity.type
_entity.pdbx_description
1 polymer ?
#
loop_
_entity_poly.entity_id
_entity_poly.type
_entity_poly.pdbx_seq_one_letter_code
_entity_poly.pdbx_strand_id
1 'polypeptide(L)'
;KRPVMVQAAILSCPLPERVDKAVRSAYRDICAEAQESDVPVAVRSSAAGEDSRKKAFAGLQDTFLNMVGDDAVATAYLWDCASAYNLRSMIYRREAILDALTQSETTGQEELAAQAKKEWSIENTSLSVCIMRMINPVVSGTAFSADTATGCRGTVRKDLVSIDTSYGLGEAVVGGRVTPDKLYVYQKDDGSEVVIRFMGSKTMKIVYDENGGTKEVPVPERECMLWALTPTQAEQVAKGVRAVSKAYDGMIMDTEFCIDCKGMLWFVQARPETRWNEELALHPHTIFMRRREVEPKAAAAAETEAAAKNPAEF
;
A
#
# COMPACT_ATOMS: atom_id res chain seq x y z
N LYS A 1 -13.60 -23.06 -13.45
CA LYS A 1 -12.76 -24.23 -13.89
C LYS A 1 -11.57 -23.80 -14.76
N ARG A 2 -11.73 -22.87 -15.74
CA ARG A 2 -10.65 -22.47 -16.66
C ARG A 2 -9.42 -21.84 -15.95
N PRO A 3 -9.55 -20.88 -15.01
CA PRO A 3 -8.38 -20.30 -14.33
C PRO A 3 -7.51 -21.37 -13.65
N VAL A 4 -8.13 -22.26 -12.89
CA VAL A 4 -7.43 -23.36 -12.19
C VAL A 4 -6.67 -24.27 -13.15
N MET A 5 -7.24 -24.54 -14.34
CA MET A 5 -6.58 -25.36 -15.35
C MET A 5 -5.36 -24.67 -15.96
N VAL A 6 -5.43 -23.36 -16.22
CA VAL A 6 -4.30 -22.59 -16.75
C VAL A 6 -3.18 -22.52 -15.72
N GLN A 7 -3.50 -22.21 -14.46
CA GLN A 7 -2.51 -22.21 -13.37
C GLN A 7 -1.86 -23.59 -13.21
N ALA A 8 -2.65 -24.66 -13.18
CA ALA A 8 -2.12 -26.02 -13.06
C ALA A 8 -1.20 -26.38 -14.25
N ALA A 9 -1.53 -25.95 -15.46
CA ALA A 9 -0.69 -26.18 -16.63
C ALA A 9 0.66 -25.43 -16.50
N ILE A 10 0.64 -24.16 -16.08
CA ILE A 10 1.87 -23.38 -15.86
C ILE A 10 2.73 -24.06 -14.79
N LEU A 11 2.14 -24.42 -13.65
CA LEU A 11 2.85 -25.00 -12.52
C LEU A 11 3.37 -26.44 -12.81
N SER A 12 2.84 -27.12 -13.81
CA SER A 12 3.34 -28.42 -14.26
C SER A 12 4.53 -28.35 -15.22
N CYS A 13 4.85 -27.15 -15.72
CA CYS A 13 5.95 -26.93 -16.63
C CYS A 13 7.17 -26.38 -15.87
N PRO A 14 8.40 -26.87 -16.14
CA PRO A 14 9.59 -26.26 -15.61
C PRO A 14 9.78 -24.86 -16.21
N LEU A 15 10.45 -23.98 -15.48
CA LEU A 15 10.88 -22.70 -16.05
C LEU A 15 11.79 -22.96 -17.27
N PRO A 16 11.64 -22.17 -18.36
CA PRO A 16 12.60 -22.20 -19.44
C PRO A 16 14.03 -21.98 -18.90
N GLU A 17 15.00 -22.75 -19.38
CA GLU A 17 16.37 -22.78 -18.85
C GLU A 17 16.99 -21.37 -18.75
N ARG A 18 16.76 -20.51 -19.75
CA ARG A 18 17.23 -19.13 -19.75
C ARG A 18 16.63 -18.31 -18.61
N VAL A 19 15.35 -18.49 -18.31
CA VAL A 19 14.64 -17.79 -17.24
C VAL A 19 15.10 -18.30 -15.87
N ASP A 20 15.18 -19.62 -15.69
CA ASP A 20 15.64 -20.24 -14.45
C ASP A 20 17.05 -19.75 -14.08
N LYS A 21 17.99 -19.76 -15.04
CA LYS A 21 19.35 -19.23 -14.83
C LYS A 21 19.34 -17.74 -14.44
N ALA A 22 18.51 -16.92 -15.10
CA ALA A 22 18.44 -15.49 -14.80
C ALA A 22 17.88 -15.22 -13.41
N VAL A 23 16.82 -15.92 -13.01
CA VAL A 23 16.20 -15.81 -11.69
C VAL A 23 17.19 -16.18 -10.57
N ARG A 24 17.88 -17.31 -10.72
CA ARG A 24 18.89 -17.78 -9.77
C ARG A 24 20.08 -16.82 -9.70
N SER A 25 20.54 -16.28 -10.85
CA SER A 25 21.61 -15.29 -10.87
C SER A 25 21.20 -14.01 -10.12
N ALA A 26 20.00 -13.49 -10.37
CA ALA A 26 19.50 -12.29 -9.69
C ALA A 26 19.44 -12.47 -8.15
N TYR A 27 19.00 -13.64 -7.68
CA TYR A 27 19.02 -13.93 -6.24
C TYR A 27 20.45 -13.96 -5.66
N ARG A 28 21.38 -14.60 -6.37
CA ARG A 28 22.79 -14.63 -5.92
C ARG A 28 23.45 -13.25 -5.93
N ASP A 29 23.09 -12.38 -6.87
CA ASP A 29 23.57 -11.00 -6.90
C ASP A 29 23.07 -10.22 -5.66
N ILE A 30 21.79 -10.41 -5.26
CA ILE A 30 21.25 -9.85 -4.01
C ILE A 30 22.02 -10.36 -2.78
N CYS A 31 22.32 -11.67 -2.71
CA CYS A 31 23.10 -12.25 -1.64
C CYS A 31 24.53 -11.69 -1.61
N ALA A 32 25.15 -11.54 -2.76
CA ALA A 32 26.51 -10.97 -2.87
C ALA A 32 26.55 -9.50 -2.43
N GLU A 33 25.58 -8.68 -2.83
CA GLU A 33 25.45 -7.29 -2.38
C GLU A 33 25.22 -7.18 -0.87
N ALA A 34 24.43 -8.09 -0.32
CA ALA A 34 24.16 -8.14 1.11
C ALA A 34 25.34 -8.72 1.93
N GLN A 35 26.31 -9.38 1.28
CA GLN A 35 27.38 -10.16 1.91
C GLN A 35 26.85 -11.27 2.84
N GLU A 36 25.72 -11.85 2.47
CA GLU A 36 25.03 -12.93 3.18
C GLU A 36 24.68 -14.05 2.20
N SER A 37 24.71 -15.34 2.63
CA SER A 37 24.44 -16.49 1.75
C SER A 37 22.95 -16.71 1.49
N ASP A 38 22.10 -16.40 2.48
CA ASP A 38 20.70 -16.78 2.52
C ASP A 38 19.81 -15.58 2.84
N VAL A 39 19.82 -14.60 1.94
CA VAL A 39 19.05 -13.35 2.11
C VAL A 39 17.57 -13.63 1.88
N PRO A 40 16.68 -13.32 2.84
CA PRO A 40 15.25 -13.36 2.60
C PRO A 40 14.83 -12.36 1.54
N VAL A 41 14.08 -12.83 0.53
CA VAL A 41 13.55 -11.97 -0.54
C VAL A 41 12.03 -12.07 -0.65
N ALA A 42 11.43 -11.01 -1.13
CA ALA A 42 10.07 -10.99 -1.63
C ALA A 42 10.11 -11.21 -3.15
N VAL A 43 9.30 -12.14 -3.62
CA VAL A 43 9.04 -12.36 -5.05
C VAL A 43 7.63 -11.85 -5.31
N ARG A 44 7.51 -10.80 -6.10
CA ARG A 44 6.23 -10.10 -6.32
C ARG A 44 6.03 -9.71 -7.76
N SER A 45 4.79 -9.72 -8.18
CA SER A 45 4.39 -9.27 -9.51
C SER A 45 4.66 -7.78 -9.72
N SER A 46 4.87 -7.46 -10.99
CA SER A 46 4.84 -6.12 -11.53
C SER A 46 4.16 -6.20 -12.90
N ALA A 47 2.84 -6.19 -12.89
CA ALA A 47 2.06 -6.29 -14.11
C ALA A 47 2.05 -4.96 -14.87
N ALA A 48 2.07 -5.04 -16.20
CA ALA A 48 1.85 -3.86 -17.03
C ALA A 48 0.49 -3.24 -16.70
N GLY A 49 0.47 -2.00 -16.19
CA GLY A 49 -0.75 -1.32 -15.78
C GLY A 49 -1.17 -1.52 -14.31
N GLU A 50 -0.42 -2.29 -13.51
CA GLU A 50 -0.69 -2.50 -12.08
C GLU A 50 -0.78 -1.17 -11.32
N ASP A 51 0.12 -0.24 -11.62
CA ASP A 51 0.17 1.10 -11.03
C ASP A 51 -0.29 2.18 -12.02
N SER A 52 -1.18 1.84 -12.97
CA SER A 52 -1.68 2.82 -13.92
C SER A 52 -2.56 3.86 -13.24
N ARG A 53 -2.50 5.11 -13.72
CA ARG A 53 -3.30 6.23 -13.20
C ARG A 53 -4.82 6.00 -13.28
N LYS A 54 -5.28 5.07 -14.13
CA LYS A 54 -6.70 4.86 -14.42
C LYS A 54 -7.32 3.63 -13.77
N LYS A 55 -6.54 2.59 -13.46
CA LYS A 55 -7.05 1.35 -12.83
C LYS A 55 -5.93 0.76 -11.96
N ALA A 56 -6.20 0.60 -10.67
CA ALA A 56 -5.27 -0.07 -9.75
C ALA A 56 -5.52 -1.58 -9.77
N PHE A 57 -4.50 -2.34 -10.13
CA PHE A 57 -4.48 -3.80 -10.05
C PHE A 57 -4.01 -4.32 -8.69
N ALA A 58 -4.10 -3.48 -7.66
CA ALA A 58 -3.60 -3.79 -6.33
C ALA A 58 -4.19 -5.08 -5.77
N GLY A 59 -3.31 -5.99 -5.35
CA GLY A 59 -3.71 -7.23 -4.67
C GLY A 59 -4.38 -8.27 -5.55
N LEU A 60 -4.30 -8.17 -6.87
CA LEU A 60 -4.83 -9.18 -7.78
C LEU A 60 -3.91 -10.38 -7.96
N GLN A 61 -2.62 -10.16 -7.85
CA GLN A 61 -1.59 -11.19 -7.96
C GLN A 61 -1.02 -11.51 -6.59
N ASP A 62 -0.36 -12.65 -6.50
CA ASP A 62 0.19 -13.13 -5.24
C ASP A 62 1.60 -12.54 -5.03
N THR A 63 1.99 -12.38 -3.76
CA THR A 63 3.34 -12.01 -3.35
C THR A 63 3.88 -13.10 -2.45
N PHE A 64 5.08 -13.57 -2.72
CA PHE A 64 5.74 -14.63 -1.95
C PHE A 64 6.83 -14.00 -1.09
N LEU A 65 6.62 -13.99 0.21
CA LEU A 65 7.50 -13.36 1.18
C LEU A 65 8.43 -14.39 1.82
N ASN A 66 9.61 -13.93 2.27
CA ASN A 66 10.60 -14.74 2.97
C ASN A 66 11.02 -15.99 2.18
N MET A 67 11.25 -15.80 0.88
CA MET A 67 11.83 -16.84 0.03
C MET A 67 13.35 -16.84 0.22
N VAL A 68 13.91 -18.00 0.56
CA VAL A 68 15.33 -18.17 0.82
C VAL A 68 15.88 -19.33 0.00
N GLY A 69 16.97 -19.09 -0.71
CA GLY A 69 17.64 -20.07 -1.56
C GLY A 69 17.15 -20.10 -3.00
N ASP A 70 18.03 -20.50 -3.90
CA ASP A 70 17.82 -20.51 -5.36
C ASP A 70 16.53 -21.23 -5.77
N ASP A 71 16.25 -22.40 -5.17
CA ASP A 71 15.12 -23.23 -5.55
C ASP A 71 13.79 -22.64 -5.09
N ALA A 72 13.74 -22.09 -3.87
CA ALA A 72 12.56 -21.45 -3.34
C ALA A 72 12.20 -20.19 -4.16
N VAL A 73 13.20 -19.39 -4.54
CA VAL A 73 13.00 -18.19 -5.36
C VAL A 73 12.56 -18.55 -6.77
N ALA A 74 13.14 -19.56 -7.41
CA ALA A 74 12.71 -20.04 -8.73
C ALA A 74 11.28 -20.59 -8.70
N THR A 75 10.92 -21.32 -7.65
CA THR A 75 9.57 -21.83 -7.43
C THR A 75 8.57 -20.69 -7.22
N ALA A 76 8.89 -19.71 -6.37
CA ALA A 76 8.07 -18.53 -6.13
C ALA A 76 7.87 -17.72 -7.41
N TYR A 77 8.91 -17.58 -8.24
CA TYR A 77 8.82 -16.92 -9.54
C TYR A 77 7.79 -17.62 -10.44
N LEU A 78 7.81 -18.95 -10.52
CA LEU A 78 6.83 -19.70 -11.31
C LEU A 78 5.41 -19.54 -10.76
N TRP A 79 5.23 -19.57 -9.46
CA TRP A 79 3.94 -19.35 -8.82
C TRP A 79 3.42 -17.93 -9.05
N ASP A 80 4.30 -16.93 -9.03
CA ASP A 80 3.93 -15.55 -9.31
C ASP A 80 3.46 -15.40 -10.77
N CYS A 81 4.17 -16.00 -11.73
CA CYS A 81 3.71 -16.08 -13.13
C CYS A 81 2.33 -16.74 -13.25
N ALA A 82 2.07 -17.80 -12.49
CA ALA A 82 0.77 -18.47 -12.48
C ALA A 82 -0.34 -17.62 -11.83
N SER A 83 0.00 -16.73 -10.88
CA SER A 83 -0.95 -15.85 -10.20
C SER A 83 -1.64 -14.86 -11.13
N ALA A 84 -0.99 -14.52 -12.25
CA ALA A 84 -1.60 -13.71 -13.31
C ALA A 84 -2.89 -14.32 -13.88
N TYR A 85 -3.10 -15.62 -13.70
CA TYR A 85 -4.27 -16.37 -14.13
C TYR A 85 -5.15 -16.85 -12.98
N ASN A 86 -4.99 -16.28 -11.76
CA ASN A 86 -5.88 -16.58 -10.66
C ASN A 86 -7.30 -16.02 -10.92
N LEU A 87 -8.28 -16.49 -10.14
CA LEU A 87 -9.68 -16.15 -10.37
C LEU A 87 -9.93 -14.64 -10.29
N ARG A 88 -9.28 -13.94 -9.36
CA ARG A 88 -9.41 -12.48 -9.18
C ARG A 88 -8.92 -11.73 -10.42
N SER A 89 -7.72 -12.04 -10.89
CA SER A 89 -7.13 -11.43 -12.09
C SER A 89 -7.98 -11.68 -13.33
N MET A 90 -8.53 -12.88 -13.48
CA MET A 90 -9.39 -13.25 -14.60
C MET A 90 -10.74 -12.53 -14.58
N ILE A 91 -11.36 -12.37 -13.41
CA ILE A 91 -12.61 -11.61 -13.24
C ILE A 91 -12.37 -10.15 -13.58
N TYR A 92 -11.33 -9.54 -13.01
CA TYR A 92 -10.99 -8.14 -13.25
C TYR A 92 -10.75 -7.83 -14.73
N ARG A 93 -10.00 -8.67 -15.44
CA ARG A 93 -9.79 -8.52 -16.89
C ARG A 93 -11.09 -8.60 -17.66
N ARG A 94 -11.97 -9.53 -17.29
CA ARG A 94 -13.29 -9.64 -17.91
C ARG A 94 -14.12 -8.38 -17.68
N GLU A 95 -14.12 -7.84 -16.49
CA GLU A 95 -14.82 -6.59 -16.16
C GLU A 95 -14.24 -5.42 -16.94
N ALA A 96 -12.93 -5.30 -17.06
CA ALA A 96 -12.29 -4.26 -17.87
C ALA A 96 -12.69 -4.32 -19.35
N ILE A 97 -12.84 -5.52 -19.92
CA ILE A 97 -13.35 -5.69 -21.29
C ILE A 97 -14.83 -5.31 -21.38
N LEU A 98 -15.66 -5.71 -20.42
CA LEU A 98 -17.08 -5.38 -20.40
C LEU A 98 -17.33 -3.88 -20.28
N ASP A 99 -16.59 -3.20 -19.40
CA ASP A 99 -16.65 -1.74 -19.24
C ASP A 99 -16.32 -1.02 -20.55
N ALA A 100 -15.23 -1.45 -21.22
CA ALA A 100 -14.82 -0.87 -22.50
C ALA A 100 -15.85 -1.13 -23.62
N LEU A 101 -16.52 -2.29 -23.61
CA LEU A 101 -17.61 -2.60 -24.54
C LEU A 101 -18.80 -1.66 -24.30
N THR A 102 -19.21 -1.49 -23.04
CA THR A 102 -20.33 -0.59 -22.69
C THR A 102 -20.01 0.86 -23.05
N GLN A 103 -18.78 1.32 -22.80
CA GLN A 103 -18.34 2.66 -23.22
C GLN A 103 -18.32 2.81 -24.75
N SER A 104 -17.86 1.79 -25.47
CA SER A 104 -17.86 1.77 -26.94
C SER A 104 -19.27 1.91 -27.51
N GLU A 105 -20.24 1.18 -26.95
CA GLU A 105 -21.64 1.26 -27.34
C GLU A 105 -22.25 2.63 -27.09
N THR A 106 -21.91 3.26 -25.95
CA THR A 106 -22.46 4.58 -25.57
C THR A 106 -21.80 5.74 -26.32
N THR A 107 -20.51 5.64 -26.66
CA THR A 107 -19.75 6.72 -27.30
C THR A 107 -19.57 6.55 -28.80
N GLY A 108 -19.93 5.39 -29.35
CA GLY A 108 -19.67 5.04 -30.76
C GLY A 108 -18.20 4.80 -31.12
N GLN A 109 -17.32 4.68 -30.12
CA GLN A 109 -15.88 4.46 -30.30
C GLN A 109 -15.53 2.97 -30.28
N GLU A 110 -15.72 2.27 -31.41
CA GLU A 110 -15.45 0.83 -31.54
C GLU A 110 -14.00 0.45 -31.26
N GLU A 111 -13.04 1.37 -31.46
CA GLU A 111 -11.62 1.16 -31.22
C GLU A 111 -11.32 0.86 -29.74
N LEU A 112 -12.06 1.45 -28.79
CA LEU A 112 -11.90 1.22 -27.36
C LEU A 112 -12.15 -0.23 -27.00
N ALA A 113 -13.20 -0.82 -27.54
CA ALA A 113 -13.54 -2.22 -27.29
C ALA A 113 -12.52 -3.18 -27.92
N ALA A 114 -12.02 -2.86 -29.11
CA ALA A 114 -10.99 -3.66 -29.77
C ALA A 114 -9.66 -3.61 -29.04
N GLN A 115 -9.26 -2.42 -28.56
CA GLN A 115 -8.05 -2.22 -27.79
C GLN A 115 -8.13 -2.96 -26.45
N ALA A 116 -9.24 -2.83 -25.72
CA ALA A 116 -9.43 -3.54 -24.46
C ALA A 116 -9.41 -5.05 -24.61
N LYS A 117 -10.07 -5.61 -25.63
CA LYS A 117 -10.02 -7.03 -25.94
C LYS A 117 -8.59 -7.52 -26.20
N LYS A 118 -7.77 -6.71 -26.87
CA LYS A 118 -6.37 -7.04 -27.15
C LYS A 118 -5.51 -6.91 -25.89
N GLU A 119 -5.67 -5.84 -25.13
CA GLU A 119 -4.87 -5.55 -23.92
C GLU A 119 -5.16 -6.53 -22.78
N TRP A 120 -6.44 -6.87 -22.58
CA TRP A 120 -6.89 -7.71 -21.47
C TRP A 120 -7.12 -9.19 -21.85
N SER A 121 -6.72 -9.60 -23.06
CA SER A 121 -6.84 -11.00 -23.48
C SER A 121 -5.90 -11.90 -22.67
N ILE A 122 -6.28 -13.17 -22.54
CA ILE A 122 -5.47 -14.18 -21.85
C ILE A 122 -4.12 -14.38 -22.55
N GLU A 123 -4.12 -14.30 -23.87
CA GLU A 123 -2.92 -14.50 -24.71
C GLU A 123 -1.90 -13.36 -24.58
N ASN A 124 -2.34 -12.16 -24.24
CA ASN A 124 -1.51 -10.96 -24.10
C ASN A 124 -1.17 -10.64 -22.65
N THR A 125 -1.27 -11.62 -21.75
CA THR A 125 -0.88 -11.42 -20.35
C THR A 125 0.64 -11.34 -20.26
N SER A 126 1.16 -10.15 -20.00
CA SER A 126 2.57 -9.96 -19.65
C SER A 126 2.67 -9.63 -18.15
N LEU A 127 3.57 -10.34 -17.48
CA LEU A 127 3.88 -10.15 -16.07
C LEU A 127 5.40 -10.04 -15.95
N SER A 128 5.88 -8.99 -15.32
CA SER A 128 7.23 -8.95 -14.79
C SER A 128 7.21 -9.38 -13.33
N VAL A 129 8.30 -9.97 -12.88
CA VAL A 129 8.46 -10.39 -11.49
C VAL A 129 9.65 -9.64 -10.89
N CYS A 130 9.42 -9.01 -9.75
CA CYS A 130 10.43 -8.32 -8.99
C CYS A 130 10.91 -9.24 -7.84
N ILE A 131 12.22 -9.43 -7.74
CA ILE A 131 12.86 -10.10 -6.61
C ILE A 131 13.56 -9.01 -5.82
N MET A 132 13.14 -8.77 -4.59
CA MET A 132 13.69 -7.70 -3.76
C MET A 132 14.04 -8.19 -2.37
N ARG A 133 15.14 -7.69 -1.83
CA ARG A 133 15.57 -7.99 -0.45
C ARG A 133 14.47 -7.60 0.53
N MET A 134 14.16 -8.48 1.46
CA MET A 134 13.26 -8.19 2.56
C MET A 134 13.99 -7.53 3.73
N ILE A 135 13.29 -6.64 4.39
CA ILE A 135 13.68 -6.05 5.66
C ILE A 135 12.92 -6.77 6.77
N ASN A 136 13.61 -7.21 7.83
CA ASN A 136 12.95 -7.78 9.00
C ASN A 136 12.44 -6.64 9.91
N PRO A 137 11.15 -6.34 9.90
CA PRO A 137 10.63 -5.17 10.56
C PRO A 137 10.24 -5.44 12.00
N VAL A 138 10.41 -4.44 12.86
CA VAL A 138 9.75 -4.37 14.17
C VAL A 138 8.32 -3.85 13.98
N VAL A 139 8.17 -2.86 13.11
CA VAL A 139 6.90 -2.17 12.81
C VAL A 139 6.79 -1.94 11.32
N SER A 140 5.59 -2.08 10.79
CA SER A 140 5.28 -1.77 9.39
C SER A 140 3.90 -1.14 9.27
N GLY A 141 3.61 -0.60 8.10
CA GLY A 141 2.30 -0.03 7.84
C GLY A 141 2.15 0.55 6.46
N THR A 142 1.01 1.19 6.26
CA THR A 142 0.70 1.99 5.07
C THR A 142 0.63 3.46 5.44
N ALA A 143 1.00 4.33 4.51
CA ALA A 143 0.87 5.76 4.71
C ALA A 143 0.48 6.49 3.42
N PHE A 144 -0.53 7.34 3.53
CA PHE A 144 -1.03 8.17 2.44
C PHE A 144 -0.55 9.62 2.60
N SER A 145 -0.11 10.23 1.51
CA SER A 145 0.33 11.64 1.51
C SER A 145 -0.83 12.65 1.62
N ALA A 146 -2.03 12.18 1.87
CA ALA A 146 -3.23 12.97 2.15
C ALA A 146 -4.21 12.15 3.00
N ASP A 147 -5.19 12.80 3.61
CA ASP A 147 -6.31 12.11 4.25
C ASP A 147 -7.31 11.63 3.18
N THR A 148 -7.30 10.33 2.92
CA THR A 148 -8.19 9.68 1.97
C THR A 148 -9.48 9.14 2.60
N ALA A 149 -9.54 9.08 3.95
CA ALA A 149 -10.64 8.44 4.68
C ALA A 149 -11.75 9.43 5.09
N THR A 150 -11.37 10.65 5.50
CA THR A 150 -12.33 11.64 5.99
C THR A 150 -12.73 12.66 4.92
N GLY A 151 -12.26 12.49 3.68
CA GLY A 151 -12.58 13.35 2.57
C GLY A 151 -14.09 13.50 2.41
N CYS A 152 -14.68 14.54 2.97
CA CYS A 152 -16.00 15.01 2.57
C CYS A 152 -15.96 15.22 1.06
N ARG A 153 -17.02 14.85 0.35
CA ARG A 153 -17.11 15.00 -1.12
C ARG A 153 -16.49 16.33 -1.55
N GLY A 154 -15.36 16.26 -2.27
CA GLY A 154 -14.68 17.41 -2.85
C GLY A 154 -13.56 18.05 -2.03
N THR A 155 -13.08 17.44 -0.93
CA THR A 155 -12.01 18.04 -0.11
C THR A 155 -11.00 16.99 0.34
N VAL A 156 -9.83 16.99 -0.26
CA VAL A 156 -8.70 16.16 0.19
C VAL A 156 -7.67 17.04 0.89
N ARG A 157 -7.25 16.64 2.09
CA ARG A 157 -6.26 17.39 2.89
C ARG A 157 -4.85 16.88 2.56
N LYS A 158 -4.09 17.66 1.80
CA LYS A 158 -2.66 17.40 1.49
C LYS A 158 -1.69 17.84 2.59
N ASP A 159 -2.15 18.60 3.56
CA ASP A 159 -1.38 19.00 4.75
C ASP A 159 -1.33 17.91 5.82
N LEU A 160 -2.04 16.81 5.61
CA LEU A 160 -2.20 15.70 6.53
C LEU A 160 -1.68 14.43 5.91
N VAL A 161 -0.80 13.72 6.60
CA VAL A 161 -0.39 12.35 6.27
C VAL A 161 -1.16 11.39 7.17
N SER A 162 -1.83 10.40 6.57
CA SER A 162 -2.53 9.32 7.28
C SER A 162 -1.65 8.09 7.32
N ILE A 163 -1.46 7.51 8.50
CA ILE A 163 -0.60 6.33 8.73
C ILE A 163 -1.42 5.27 9.46
N ASP A 164 -1.45 4.06 8.91
CA ASP A 164 -1.97 2.86 9.56
C ASP A 164 -0.79 1.91 9.84
N THR A 165 -0.58 1.50 11.10
CA THR A 165 0.64 0.78 11.50
C THR A 165 0.40 -0.30 12.53
N SER A 166 1.19 -1.37 12.47
CA SER A 166 1.18 -2.48 13.43
C SER A 166 2.56 -3.11 13.56
N TYR A 167 2.70 -4.05 14.46
CA TYR A 167 3.92 -4.81 14.65
C TYR A 167 4.17 -5.83 13.54
N GLY A 168 5.44 -6.13 13.26
CA GLY A 168 5.87 -7.14 12.29
C GLY A 168 5.71 -6.68 10.85
N LEU A 169 5.46 -7.64 9.94
CA LEU A 169 5.34 -7.43 8.51
C LEU A 169 4.06 -6.67 8.13
N GLY A 170 4.15 -5.80 7.12
CA GLY A 170 3.05 -4.98 6.61
C GLY A 170 1.85 -5.76 6.10
N GLU A 171 2.03 -7.05 5.76
CA GLU A 171 0.97 -7.96 5.32
C GLU A 171 -0.25 -7.98 6.27
N ALA A 172 -0.02 -7.86 7.58
CA ALA A 172 -1.10 -7.82 8.57
C ALA A 172 -1.99 -6.58 8.44
N VAL A 173 -1.40 -5.43 8.11
CA VAL A 173 -2.11 -4.15 7.93
C VAL A 173 -2.77 -4.11 6.55
N VAL A 174 -2.03 -4.38 5.49
CA VAL A 174 -2.53 -4.38 4.10
C VAL A 174 -3.65 -5.39 3.89
N GLY A 175 -3.49 -6.59 4.47
CA GLY A 175 -4.50 -7.66 4.40
C GLY A 175 -5.73 -7.46 5.31
N GLY A 176 -5.75 -6.38 6.12
CA GLY A 176 -6.86 -6.11 7.05
C GLY A 176 -7.02 -7.17 8.16
N ARG A 177 -5.94 -7.89 8.49
CA ARG A 177 -5.94 -9.00 9.47
C ARG A 177 -5.82 -8.52 10.91
N VAL A 178 -5.47 -7.25 11.10
CA VAL A 178 -5.28 -6.61 12.40
C VAL A 178 -5.92 -5.22 12.38
N THR A 179 -6.42 -4.76 13.54
CA THR A 179 -6.81 -3.36 13.71
C THR A 179 -5.56 -2.56 14.06
N PRO A 180 -5.00 -1.77 13.11
CA PRO A 180 -3.76 -1.05 13.30
C PRO A 180 -3.94 0.19 14.19
N ASP A 181 -2.85 0.72 14.72
CA ASP A 181 -2.83 2.10 15.18
C ASP A 181 -3.00 3.02 13.98
N LYS A 182 -3.86 4.03 14.12
CA LYS A 182 -4.06 5.06 13.12
C LYS A 182 -3.49 6.37 13.60
N LEU A 183 -2.63 6.98 12.78
CA LEU A 183 -2.00 8.24 13.10
C LEU A 183 -2.27 9.24 11.96
N TYR A 184 -2.48 10.49 12.36
CA TYR A 184 -2.56 11.62 11.44
C TYR A 184 -1.47 12.61 11.80
N VAL A 185 -0.60 12.90 10.85
CA VAL A 185 0.51 13.85 11.02
C VAL A 185 0.20 15.10 10.23
N TYR A 186 -0.14 16.16 10.94
CA TYR A 186 -0.48 17.46 10.38
C TYR A 186 0.72 18.40 10.44
N GLN A 187 1.07 19.01 9.30
CA GLN A 187 2.11 20.04 9.24
C GLN A 187 1.49 21.43 9.36
N LYS A 188 1.90 22.18 10.38
CA LYS A 188 1.50 23.57 10.56
C LYS A 188 2.26 24.52 9.63
N ASP A 189 1.77 25.76 9.52
CA ASP A 189 2.40 26.79 8.69
C ASP A 189 3.81 27.17 9.17
N ASP A 190 4.12 27.01 10.45
CA ASP A 190 5.45 27.21 11.04
C ASP A 190 6.43 26.05 10.80
N GLY A 191 5.97 25.01 10.10
CA GLY A 191 6.73 23.80 9.81
C GLY A 191 6.73 22.77 10.95
N SER A 192 6.15 23.07 12.12
CA SER A 192 5.99 22.09 13.20
C SER A 192 4.91 21.06 12.85
N GLU A 193 5.01 19.88 13.47
CA GLU A 193 4.07 18.80 13.22
C GLU A 193 3.23 18.47 14.45
N VAL A 194 1.98 18.11 14.22
CA VAL A 194 1.05 17.61 15.25
C VAL A 194 0.67 16.19 14.90
N VAL A 195 0.87 15.26 15.84
CA VAL A 195 0.52 13.86 15.68
C VAL A 195 -0.74 13.56 16.49
N ILE A 196 -1.81 13.18 15.79
CA ILE A 196 -3.06 12.69 16.37
C ILE A 196 -3.05 11.18 16.25
N ARG A 197 -3.40 10.46 17.31
CA ARG A 197 -3.27 9.00 17.36
C ARG A 197 -4.55 8.32 17.85
N PHE A 198 -4.90 7.20 17.21
CA PHE A 198 -5.98 6.31 17.59
C PHE A 198 -5.40 4.90 17.74
N MET A 199 -5.54 4.31 18.92
CA MET A 199 -4.95 3.02 19.23
C MET A 199 -5.76 1.88 18.63
N GLY A 200 -5.07 0.99 17.92
CA GLY A 200 -5.60 -0.26 17.43
C GLY A 200 -5.44 -1.40 18.44
N SER A 201 -6.10 -2.51 18.21
CA SER A 201 -5.98 -3.68 19.10
C SER A 201 -4.68 -4.47 18.91
N LYS A 202 -4.14 -4.51 17.70
CA LYS A 202 -2.84 -5.13 17.34
C LYS A 202 -2.57 -6.51 17.98
N THR A 203 -3.61 -7.35 18.06
CA THR A 203 -3.58 -8.62 18.81
C THR A 203 -2.68 -9.69 18.20
N MET A 204 -2.29 -9.52 16.94
CA MET A 204 -1.41 -10.43 16.22
C MET A 204 -0.43 -9.65 15.34
N LYS A 205 0.66 -10.30 14.98
CA LYS A 205 1.63 -9.82 13.99
C LYS A 205 2.04 -10.96 13.07
N ILE A 206 2.50 -10.61 11.87
CA ILE A 206 3.07 -11.55 10.92
C ILE A 206 4.58 -11.40 10.99
N VAL A 207 5.29 -12.53 11.06
CA VAL A 207 6.75 -12.60 11.14
C VAL A 207 7.27 -13.63 10.13
N TYR A 208 8.58 -13.64 9.89
CA TYR A 208 9.21 -14.69 9.10
C TYR A 208 9.02 -16.06 9.76
N ASP A 209 8.72 -17.08 8.96
CA ASP A 209 8.83 -18.47 9.39
C ASP A 209 10.25 -18.98 9.10
N GLU A 210 10.78 -19.78 10.00
CA GLU A 210 12.14 -20.36 9.88
C GLU A 210 12.25 -21.32 8.68
N ASN A 211 11.14 -21.88 8.24
CA ASN A 211 11.06 -22.80 7.10
C ASN A 211 10.76 -22.08 5.77
N GLY A 212 10.83 -20.76 5.75
CA GLY A 212 10.41 -19.93 4.61
C GLY A 212 8.92 -19.52 4.70
N GLY A 213 8.56 -18.45 3.98
CA GLY A 213 7.24 -17.87 4.11
C GLY A 213 7.05 -17.07 5.40
N THR A 214 5.79 -16.82 5.75
CA THR A 214 5.40 -16.00 6.91
C THR A 214 4.44 -16.76 7.81
N LYS A 215 4.44 -16.42 9.09
CA LYS A 215 3.52 -16.98 10.10
C LYS A 215 2.92 -15.90 10.98
N GLU A 216 1.72 -16.18 11.46
CA GLU A 216 1.05 -15.37 12.46
C GLU A 216 1.52 -15.75 13.86
N VAL A 217 1.77 -14.73 14.67
CA VAL A 217 2.07 -14.90 16.09
C VAL A 217 1.25 -13.89 16.90
N PRO A 218 0.76 -14.27 18.10
CA PRO A 218 0.05 -13.34 18.97
C PRO A 218 1.00 -12.25 19.46
N VAL A 219 0.48 -11.04 19.63
CA VAL A 219 1.16 -9.95 20.32
C VAL A 219 0.83 -10.03 21.81
N PRO A 220 1.82 -9.97 22.72
CA PRO A 220 1.55 -9.96 24.15
C PRO A 220 0.62 -8.80 24.54
N GLU A 221 -0.33 -9.05 25.46
CA GLU A 221 -1.33 -8.05 25.87
C GLU A 221 -0.72 -6.70 26.25
N ARG A 222 0.42 -6.72 26.95
CA ARG A 222 1.13 -5.51 27.33
C ARG A 222 1.59 -4.70 26.12
N GLU A 223 2.04 -5.37 25.05
CA GLU A 223 2.48 -4.73 23.82
C GLU A 223 1.29 -4.20 23.00
N CYS A 224 0.13 -4.89 23.04
CA CYS A 224 -1.10 -4.41 22.38
C CYS A 224 -1.51 -3.02 22.85
N MET A 225 -1.21 -2.66 24.11
CA MET A 225 -1.51 -1.36 24.71
C MET A 225 -0.43 -0.30 24.50
N LEU A 226 0.63 -0.62 23.78
CA LEU A 226 1.67 0.33 23.41
C LEU A 226 1.46 0.79 21.96
N TRP A 227 1.90 2.02 21.68
CA TRP A 227 1.91 2.55 20.32
C TRP A 227 2.97 1.83 19.48
N ALA A 228 2.61 1.40 18.28
CA ALA A 228 3.56 0.78 17.36
C ALA A 228 4.62 1.80 16.89
N LEU A 229 4.25 3.07 16.74
CA LEU A 229 5.18 4.15 16.42
C LEU A 229 5.25 5.18 17.55
N THR A 230 6.45 5.66 17.81
CA THR A 230 6.66 6.89 18.59
C THR A 230 6.24 8.12 17.77
N PRO A 231 5.93 9.27 18.39
CA PRO A 231 5.64 10.49 17.64
C PRO A 231 6.75 10.88 16.67
N THR A 232 8.02 10.80 17.08
CA THR A 232 9.16 11.09 16.21
C THR A 232 9.26 10.18 15.01
N GLN A 233 8.97 8.87 15.17
CA GLN A 233 8.93 7.94 14.05
C GLN A 233 7.77 8.26 13.10
N ALA A 234 6.59 8.64 13.62
CA ALA A 234 5.47 9.06 12.80
C ALA A 234 5.80 10.33 11.98
N GLU A 235 6.49 11.30 12.57
CA GLU A 235 6.99 12.47 11.87
C GLU A 235 7.99 12.11 10.76
N GLN A 236 8.91 11.17 11.05
CA GLN A 236 9.86 10.68 10.04
C GLN A 236 9.14 9.99 8.85
N VAL A 237 8.15 9.13 9.13
CA VAL A 237 7.32 8.50 8.10
C VAL A 237 6.61 9.59 7.29
N ALA A 238 5.96 10.54 7.93
CA ALA A 238 5.24 11.60 7.24
C ALA A 238 6.15 12.46 6.36
N LYS A 239 7.34 12.80 6.85
CA LYS A 239 8.37 13.52 6.07
C LYS A 239 8.78 12.74 4.83
N GLY A 240 9.02 11.42 4.97
CA GLY A 240 9.36 10.55 3.86
C GLY A 240 8.23 10.45 2.83
N VAL A 241 6.99 10.26 3.28
CA VAL A 241 5.80 10.21 2.41
C VAL A 241 5.62 11.50 1.62
N ARG A 242 5.81 12.67 2.26
CA ARG A 242 5.77 13.98 1.56
C ARG A 242 6.90 14.12 0.54
N ALA A 243 8.10 13.59 0.83
CA ALA A 243 9.22 13.59 -0.10
C ALA A 243 8.90 12.70 -1.33
N VAL A 244 8.31 11.52 -1.12
CA VAL A 244 7.83 10.66 -2.20
C VAL A 244 6.78 11.39 -3.04
N SER A 245 5.75 11.98 -2.42
CA SER A 245 4.73 12.76 -3.14
C SER A 245 5.34 13.88 -3.98
N LYS A 246 6.32 14.60 -3.42
CA LYS A 246 7.03 15.66 -4.15
C LYS A 246 7.79 15.11 -5.37
N ALA A 247 8.42 13.93 -5.26
CA ALA A 247 9.12 13.28 -6.35
C ALA A 247 8.17 12.81 -7.48
N TYR A 248 6.88 12.63 -7.15
CA TYR A 248 5.80 12.32 -8.08
C TYR A 248 4.90 13.54 -8.38
N ASP A 249 5.50 14.71 -8.55
CA ASP A 249 4.82 15.97 -8.95
C ASP A 249 3.66 16.37 -8.02
N GLY A 250 3.75 16.03 -6.72
CA GLY A 250 2.74 16.35 -5.73
C GLY A 250 1.46 15.51 -5.83
N MET A 251 1.52 14.36 -6.52
CA MET A 251 0.44 13.39 -6.49
C MET A 251 0.19 12.87 -5.08
N ILE A 252 -1.05 12.49 -4.81
CA ILE A 252 -1.39 11.73 -3.62
C ILE A 252 -0.80 10.33 -3.77
N MET A 253 0.03 9.93 -2.81
CA MET A 253 0.74 8.67 -2.82
C MET A 253 0.18 7.73 -1.77
N ASP A 254 0.06 6.46 -2.14
CA ASP A 254 -0.10 5.30 -1.27
C ASP A 254 1.27 4.66 -1.12
N THR A 255 1.75 4.54 0.12
CA THR A 255 3.08 4.01 0.40
C THR A 255 3.00 2.91 1.45
N GLU A 256 3.84 1.89 1.29
CA GLU A 256 4.11 0.89 2.32
C GLU A 256 5.49 1.14 2.91
N PHE A 257 5.58 1.10 4.23
CA PHE A 257 6.84 1.34 4.95
C PHE A 257 7.06 0.29 6.03
N CYS A 258 8.31 0.19 6.45
CA CYS A 258 8.68 -0.56 7.64
C CYS A 258 9.84 0.11 8.39
N ILE A 259 9.95 -0.19 9.69
CA ILE A 259 11.06 0.22 10.55
C ILE A 259 11.72 -1.03 11.09
N ASP A 260 13.02 -1.16 10.86
CA ASP A 260 13.82 -2.28 11.32
C ASP A 260 14.24 -2.17 12.80
N CYS A 261 14.89 -3.19 13.33
CA CYS A 261 15.36 -3.21 14.71
C CYS A 261 16.44 -2.16 15.03
N LYS A 262 17.04 -1.53 14.02
CA LYS A 262 17.99 -0.42 14.17
C LYS A 262 17.29 0.94 14.15
N GLY A 263 15.96 0.96 13.98
CA GLY A 263 15.16 2.17 13.85
C GLY A 263 15.24 2.84 12.48
N MET A 264 15.77 2.16 11.48
CA MET A 264 15.85 2.67 10.10
C MET A 264 14.50 2.55 9.42
N LEU A 265 14.02 3.65 8.83
CA LEU A 265 12.82 3.69 8.02
C LEU A 265 13.12 3.27 6.57
N TRP A 266 12.31 2.35 6.06
CA TRP A 266 12.36 1.84 4.70
C TRP A 266 10.99 2.01 4.04
N PHE A 267 10.96 2.51 2.81
CA PHE A 267 9.77 2.45 1.95
C PHE A 267 9.90 1.23 1.03
N VAL A 268 8.94 0.32 1.12
CA VAL A 268 8.97 -0.96 0.38
C VAL A 268 8.06 -0.93 -0.84
N GLN A 269 7.12 0.03 -0.89
CA GLN A 269 6.30 0.32 -2.06
C GLN A 269 5.86 1.78 -2.04
N ALA A 270 5.72 2.38 -3.23
CA ALA A 270 5.10 3.68 -3.42
C ALA A 270 4.36 3.69 -4.76
N ARG A 271 3.11 4.09 -4.74
CA ARG A 271 2.27 4.21 -5.95
C ARG A 271 1.35 5.42 -5.85
N PRO A 272 0.96 6.03 -6.99
CA PRO A 272 -0.08 7.03 -7.01
C PRO A 272 -1.40 6.44 -6.49
N GLU A 273 -2.05 7.13 -5.59
CA GLU A 273 -3.42 6.80 -5.18
C GLU A 273 -4.36 7.13 -6.36
N THR A 274 -5.21 6.19 -6.76
CA THR A 274 -5.91 6.30 -8.05
C THR A 274 -7.18 7.14 -7.97
N ARG A 275 -8.00 6.93 -6.95
CA ARG A 275 -9.32 7.56 -6.83
C ARG A 275 -9.23 9.08 -6.70
N TRP A 276 -8.44 9.57 -5.74
CA TRP A 276 -8.37 11.00 -5.46
C TRP A 276 -7.54 11.76 -6.48
N ASN A 277 -6.50 11.15 -7.06
CA ASN A 277 -5.76 11.77 -8.15
C ASN A 277 -6.62 11.91 -9.41
N GLU A 278 -7.49 10.95 -9.71
CA GLU A 278 -8.44 11.03 -10.82
C GLU A 278 -9.50 12.10 -10.55
N GLU A 279 -10.09 12.15 -9.36
CA GLU A 279 -11.07 13.15 -8.96
C GLU A 279 -10.50 14.58 -9.01
N LEU A 280 -9.25 14.76 -8.58
CA LEU A 280 -8.54 16.04 -8.67
C LEU A 280 -8.26 16.47 -10.12
N ALA A 281 -7.99 15.51 -11.01
CA ALA A 281 -7.79 15.79 -12.43
C ALA A 281 -9.10 16.22 -13.12
N LEU A 282 -10.22 15.61 -12.72
CA LEU A 282 -11.56 15.96 -13.25
C LEU A 282 -12.10 17.27 -12.66
N HIS A 283 -11.73 17.59 -11.42
CA HIS A 283 -12.19 18.77 -10.68
C HIS A 283 -11.03 19.59 -10.16
N PRO A 284 -10.26 20.29 -11.02
CA PRO A 284 -9.06 21.04 -10.63
C PRO A 284 -9.33 22.19 -9.64
N HIS A 285 -10.59 22.59 -9.48
CA HIS A 285 -11.05 23.58 -8.51
C HIS A 285 -11.52 22.98 -7.17
N THR A 286 -11.33 21.67 -6.96
CA THR A 286 -11.56 21.04 -5.66
C THR A 286 -10.67 21.71 -4.63
N ILE A 287 -11.26 22.57 -3.80
CA ILE A 287 -10.59 23.45 -2.87
C ILE A 287 -9.94 22.57 -1.80
N PHE A 288 -8.61 22.58 -1.73
CA PHE A 288 -7.90 22.13 -0.55
C PHE A 288 -8.25 23.07 0.59
N MET A 289 -9.14 22.67 1.49
CA MET A 289 -9.37 23.47 2.69
C MET A 289 -8.12 23.41 3.55
N ARG A 290 -7.27 24.43 3.48
CA ARG A 290 -6.52 24.83 4.67
C ARG A 290 -7.57 25.14 5.73
N ARG A 291 -7.42 24.59 6.90
CA ARG A 291 -8.23 24.98 8.06
C ARG A 291 -8.14 26.51 8.17
N ARG A 292 -9.21 27.22 7.83
CA ARG A 292 -9.31 28.61 8.31
C ARG A 292 -9.21 28.50 9.81
N GLU A 293 -8.26 29.20 10.39
CA GLU A 293 -8.24 29.39 11.84
C GLU A 293 -9.66 29.78 12.23
N VAL A 294 -10.29 28.95 13.04
CA VAL A 294 -11.44 29.42 13.83
C VAL A 294 -10.84 30.43 14.77
N GLU A 295 -11.01 31.69 14.46
CA GLU A 295 -10.59 32.77 15.34
C GLU A 295 -11.11 32.46 16.75
N PRO A 296 -10.27 32.54 17.77
CA PRO A 296 -10.66 32.21 19.16
C PRO A 296 -11.77 33.11 19.75
N LYS A 297 -12.30 34.03 18.98
CA LYS A 297 -13.38 34.94 19.39
C LYS A 297 -14.72 34.27 19.71
N ALA A 298 -15.02 33.09 19.15
CA ALA A 298 -16.27 32.41 19.45
C ALA A 298 -16.26 31.63 20.78
N ALA A 299 -15.10 31.13 21.21
CA ALA A 299 -14.97 30.42 22.49
C ALA A 299 -14.98 31.39 23.68
N ALA A 300 -14.32 32.56 23.58
CA ALA A 300 -14.32 33.58 24.62
C ALA A 300 -15.70 34.22 24.83
N ALA A 301 -16.52 34.34 23.78
CA ALA A 301 -17.88 34.86 23.91
C ALA A 301 -18.84 33.85 24.61
N ALA A 302 -18.65 32.55 24.38
CA ALA A 302 -19.47 31.52 25.02
C ALA A 302 -19.12 31.34 26.52
N GLU A 303 -17.85 31.47 26.90
CA GLU A 303 -17.43 31.38 28.29
C GLU A 303 -17.86 32.64 29.10
N THR A 304 -17.87 33.82 28.46
CA THR A 304 -18.32 35.05 29.10
C THR A 304 -19.84 35.08 29.30
N GLU A 305 -20.61 34.48 28.38
CA GLU A 305 -22.06 34.39 28.47
C GLU A 305 -22.52 33.29 29.47
N ALA A 306 -21.74 32.22 29.63
CA ALA A 306 -21.97 31.21 30.66
C ALA A 306 -21.64 31.71 32.07
N ALA A 307 -20.62 32.54 32.22
CA ALA A 307 -20.25 33.18 33.51
C ALA A 307 -21.23 34.27 33.95
N ALA A 308 -21.93 34.88 33.01
CA ALA A 308 -22.91 35.96 33.32
C ALA A 308 -24.32 35.42 33.72
N LYS A 309 -24.60 34.13 33.51
CA LYS A 309 -25.92 33.52 33.79
C LYS A 309 -26.04 32.79 35.11
N ASN A 310 -25.04 32.81 35.99
CA ASN A 310 -25.17 32.19 37.32
C ASN A 310 -24.52 33.02 38.44
N PRO A 311 -25.16 34.14 38.89
CA PRO A 311 -24.82 34.74 40.17
C PRO A 311 -25.83 34.21 41.19
N ALA A 312 -25.44 33.32 42.04
CA ALA A 312 -26.04 32.84 43.28
C ALA A 312 -26.30 31.30 43.27
N GLU A 313 -25.44 30.60 43.94
CA GLU A 313 -25.78 29.73 45.05
C GLU A 313 -24.58 28.85 45.41
N PHE A 314 -24.08 29.18 46.61
CA PHE A 314 -23.11 28.46 47.46
C PHE A 314 -21.62 28.65 47.19
#